data_32126701b882cb925205721e8a57740a
#
_entry.id   32126701b882cb925205721e8a57740a
#
_cell.length_a   1.000
_cell.length_b   1.000
_cell.length_c   1.000
_cell.angle_alpha   90.00
_cell.angle_beta   90.00
_cell.angle_gamma   90.00
#
_symmetry.space_group_name_H-M   'P 1'
#
loop_
_entity.id
_entity.type
_entity.pdbx_description
1 polymer ?
#
loop_
_entity_poly.entity_id
_entity_poly.type
_entity_poly.pdbx_seq_one_letter_code
_entity_poly.pdbx_strand_id
1 'polypeptide(L)'
;AKLNEFVRCGGKLFATGESGLKDSESEFAFDFGIKYLGECEFEPTYADKIDSELNIESACYVMYEKCENISLCGGRELIKMYSPYFNRTLEHFCSHMHAPCSGEYLSPGMVEGADGIYCAWRLFADYAHDGNTIYRNVICGALDMLLDNKKKIKTNLYRQGIVTLAKQKYNSGTRYVLHMLYASPVKRGKNIEVIEDLPEIYN
;
A
#
# COMPACT_ATOMS: atom_id res chain seq x y z
N ALA A 1 15.80 -8.67 14.81
CA ALA A 1 17.17 -8.12 14.88
C ALA A 1 17.49 -7.24 13.66
N LYS A 2 17.47 -7.74 12.41
CA LYS A 2 17.86 -6.96 11.21
C LYS A 2 16.96 -5.74 10.92
N LEU A 3 15.64 -5.88 11.07
CA LEU A 3 14.70 -4.76 10.85
C LEU A 3 14.91 -3.65 11.88
N ASN A 4 15.14 -4.00 13.16
CA ASN A 4 15.41 -3.00 14.20
C ASN A 4 16.70 -2.20 13.90
N GLU A 5 17.73 -2.88 13.39
CA GLU A 5 18.95 -2.22 12.96
C GLU A 5 18.71 -1.29 11.75
N PHE A 6 17.93 -1.74 10.78
CA PHE A 6 17.55 -0.95 9.61
C PHE A 6 16.83 0.33 10.01
N VAL A 7 15.80 0.24 10.88
CA VAL A 7 15.06 1.42 11.38
C VAL A 7 15.97 2.34 12.19
N ARG A 8 16.79 1.78 13.09
CA ARG A 8 17.76 2.58 13.89
C ARG A 8 18.77 3.35 13.01
N CYS A 9 19.08 2.81 11.83
CA CYS A 9 19.93 3.47 10.85
C CYS A 9 19.18 4.48 9.94
N GLY A 10 17.92 4.81 10.27
CA GLY A 10 17.10 5.76 9.53
C GLY A 10 16.30 5.15 8.39
N GLY A 11 16.24 3.82 8.30
CA GLY A 11 15.34 3.11 7.38
C GLY A 11 13.90 3.27 7.81
N LYS A 12 12.98 3.26 6.86
CA LYS A 12 11.53 3.33 7.09
C LYS A 12 10.85 2.05 6.61
N LEU A 13 9.79 1.65 7.28
CA LEU A 13 9.04 0.44 7.00
C LEU A 13 7.68 0.77 6.38
N PHE A 14 7.19 -0.13 5.54
CA PHE A 14 5.80 -0.16 5.12
C PHE A 14 5.19 -1.48 5.59
N ALA A 15 4.29 -1.43 6.55
CA ALA A 15 3.63 -2.59 7.13
C ALA A 15 2.13 -2.60 6.78
N THR A 16 1.54 -3.79 6.62
CA THR A 16 0.13 -3.96 6.26
C THR A 16 -0.51 -5.08 7.08
N GLY A 17 -1.78 -4.94 7.47
CA GLY A 17 -2.52 -5.93 8.23
C GLY A 17 -1.79 -6.31 9.53
N GLU A 18 -1.66 -7.57 9.80
CA GLU A 18 -0.98 -8.09 11.03
C GLU A 18 0.54 -7.93 11.01
N SER A 19 1.12 -7.39 9.91
CA SER A 19 2.58 -7.27 9.79
C SER A 19 3.15 -6.33 10.84
N GLY A 20 4.06 -6.83 11.63
CA GLY A 20 4.72 -6.06 12.68
C GLY A 20 4.06 -6.15 14.05
N LEU A 21 2.95 -6.87 14.20
CA LEU A 21 2.42 -7.22 15.51
C LEU A 21 3.36 -8.20 16.24
N LYS A 22 3.46 -8.06 17.54
CA LYS A 22 4.17 -9.01 18.42
C LYS A 22 3.27 -10.21 18.72
N ASP A 23 3.86 -11.40 18.77
CA ASP A 23 3.15 -12.70 18.84
C ASP A 23 2.16 -12.90 20.00
N SER A 24 2.17 -12.10 21.03
CA SER A 24 1.31 -12.27 22.22
C SER A 24 0.67 -11.00 22.70
N GLU A 25 0.89 -9.90 22.04
CA GLU A 25 0.51 -8.59 22.52
C GLU A 25 -0.14 -7.79 21.38
N SER A 26 -1.20 -7.08 21.72
CA SER A 26 -1.86 -6.14 20.82
C SER A 26 -1.00 -4.90 20.54
N GLU A 27 0.31 -5.09 20.34
CA GLU A 27 1.28 -4.04 20.14
C GLU A 27 2.13 -4.27 18.90
N PHE A 28 2.45 -3.19 18.21
CA PHE A 28 3.42 -3.24 17.11
C PHE A 28 4.86 -3.24 17.62
N ALA A 29 5.74 -3.93 16.89
CA ALA A 29 7.17 -3.96 17.18
C ALA A 29 7.88 -2.66 16.78
N PHE A 30 7.22 -1.79 16.03
CA PHE A 30 7.71 -0.53 15.50
C PHE A 30 6.71 0.59 15.75
N ASP A 31 7.20 1.82 15.83
CA ASP A 31 6.37 3.00 16.06
C ASP A 31 5.75 3.49 14.74
N PHE A 32 4.54 3.03 14.49
CA PHE A 32 3.69 3.52 13.41
C PHE A 32 2.73 4.64 13.85
N GLY A 33 2.85 5.10 15.10
CA GLY A 33 1.98 6.13 15.67
C GLY A 33 0.54 5.69 15.90
N ILE A 34 0.32 4.40 16.14
CA ILE A 34 -0.99 3.77 16.29
C ILE A 34 -1.03 2.78 17.45
N LYS A 35 -2.25 2.45 17.89
CA LYS A 35 -2.55 1.31 18.78
C LYS A 35 -3.43 0.31 18.05
N TYR A 36 -3.15 -0.96 18.22
CA TYR A 36 -3.97 -2.06 17.73
C TYR A 36 -5.20 -2.27 18.60
N LEU A 37 -6.36 -2.43 17.99
CA LEU A 37 -7.64 -2.64 18.67
C LEU A 37 -8.28 -4.00 18.36
N GLY A 38 -7.68 -4.77 17.46
CA GLY A 38 -8.19 -6.05 17.02
C GLY A 38 -8.52 -6.10 15.53
N GLU A 39 -9.04 -7.22 15.07
CA GLU A 39 -9.55 -7.37 13.71
C GLU A 39 -10.82 -6.52 13.53
N CYS A 40 -11.00 -5.93 12.35
CA CYS A 40 -12.21 -5.18 12.02
C CYS A 40 -13.39 -6.13 11.83
N GLU A 41 -14.56 -5.74 12.33
CA GLU A 41 -15.80 -6.53 12.20
C GLU A 41 -16.45 -6.45 10.81
N PHE A 42 -16.09 -5.44 10.01
CA PHE A 42 -16.66 -5.21 8.68
C PHE A 42 -15.80 -5.79 7.56
N GLU A 43 -16.47 -6.43 6.60
CA GLU A 43 -15.88 -6.95 5.37
C GLU A 43 -16.92 -6.85 4.22
N PRO A 44 -16.63 -6.06 3.17
CA PRO A 44 -15.50 -5.17 2.97
C PRO A 44 -15.61 -3.88 3.80
N THR A 45 -14.54 -3.11 3.82
CA THR A 45 -14.51 -1.73 4.29
C THR A 45 -14.21 -0.78 3.14
N TYR A 46 -14.20 0.52 3.42
CA TYR A 46 -13.98 1.55 2.40
C TYR A 46 -12.86 2.49 2.81
N ALA A 47 -12.11 2.95 1.80
CA ALA A 47 -10.98 3.85 1.98
C ALA A 47 -11.21 5.17 1.26
N ASP A 48 -10.94 6.29 1.90
CA ASP A 48 -10.86 7.60 1.24
C ASP A 48 -9.61 8.35 1.68
N LYS A 49 -8.91 8.91 0.70
CA LYS A 49 -7.70 9.69 0.90
C LYS A 49 -8.02 11.01 1.61
N ILE A 50 -7.18 11.37 2.58
CA ILE A 50 -7.19 12.70 3.21
C ILE A 50 -5.87 13.46 2.99
N ASP A 51 -4.77 12.76 2.80
CA ASP A 51 -3.46 13.38 2.64
C ASP A 51 -3.14 13.64 1.15
N SER A 52 -2.77 14.88 0.84
CA SER A 52 -2.47 15.30 -0.53
C SER A 52 -1.16 14.73 -1.09
N GLU A 53 -0.25 14.25 -0.23
CA GLU A 53 1.02 13.65 -0.65
C GLU A 53 0.81 12.28 -1.29
N LEU A 54 -0.28 11.58 -0.93
CA LEU A 54 -0.69 10.37 -1.65
C LEU A 54 -1.24 10.76 -3.03
N ASN A 55 -0.52 10.39 -4.07
CA ASN A 55 -0.90 10.68 -5.45
C ASN A 55 -1.99 9.72 -5.96
N ILE A 56 -3.14 9.75 -5.31
CA ILE A 56 -4.38 9.07 -5.71
C ILE A 56 -5.52 10.08 -5.70
N GLU A 57 -6.57 9.80 -6.47
CA GLU A 57 -7.78 10.62 -6.41
C GLU A 57 -8.54 10.38 -5.11
N SER A 58 -9.23 11.41 -4.61
CA SER A 58 -10.15 11.26 -3.48
C SER A 58 -11.45 10.63 -3.97
N ALA A 59 -11.73 9.45 -3.46
CA ALA A 59 -12.95 8.70 -3.73
C ALA A 59 -13.10 7.60 -2.69
N CYS A 60 -14.34 7.12 -2.49
CA CYS A 60 -14.60 6.02 -1.59
C CYS A 60 -14.31 4.69 -2.30
N TYR A 61 -13.12 4.13 -2.09
CA TYR A 61 -12.67 2.87 -2.68
C TYR A 61 -13.04 1.69 -1.79
N VAL A 62 -13.52 0.61 -2.39
CA VAL A 62 -13.77 -0.65 -1.68
C VAL A 62 -12.45 -1.39 -1.42
N MET A 63 -12.32 -1.93 -0.21
CA MET A 63 -11.20 -2.75 0.25
C MET A 63 -11.76 -4.12 0.64
N TYR A 64 -11.46 -5.14 -0.16
CA TYR A 64 -12.14 -6.44 -0.07
C TYR A 64 -11.60 -7.36 1.00
N GLU A 65 -10.27 -7.34 1.20
CA GLU A 65 -9.64 -8.21 2.20
C GLU A 65 -9.89 -7.69 3.61
N LYS A 66 -9.84 -8.61 4.56
CA LYS A 66 -9.90 -8.29 5.98
C LYS A 66 -8.91 -7.21 6.39
N CYS A 67 -9.29 -6.43 7.37
CA CYS A 67 -8.48 -5.33 7.88
C CYS A 67 -8.42 -5.33 9.41
N GLU A 68 -7.48 -4.56 9.91
CA GLU A 68 -7.27 -4.37 11.34
C GLU A 68 -7.95 -3.08 11.80
N ASN A 69 -8.47 -3.09 13.01
CA ASN A 69 -8.98 -1.90 13.68
C ASN A 69 -7.85 -1.28 14.50
N ILE A 70 -7.62 0.01 14.30
CA ILE A 70 -6.53 0.75 14.95
C ILE A 70 -7.03 2.11 15.44
N SER A 71 -6.30 2.71 16.37
CA SER A 71 -6.50 4.11 16.77
C SER A 71 -5.20 4.90 16.66
N LEU A 72 -5.30 6.20 16.43
CA LEU A 72 -4.14 7.09 16.40
C LEU A 72 -3.48 7.19 17.78
N CYS A 73 -2.15 7.15 17.78
CA CYS A 73 -1.30 7.37 18.94
C CYS A 73 -0.09 8.24 18.55
N GLY A 74 -0.36 9.44 18.04
CA GLY A 74 0.65 10.40 17.60
C GLY A 74 1.02 10.31 16.12
N GLY A 75 0.50 9.34 15.36
CA GLY A 75 0.71 9.24 13.92
C GLY A 75 -0.14 10.22 13.10
N ARG A 76 0.26 10.44 11.85
CA ARG A 76 -0.45 11.24 10.86
C ARG A 76 -1.35 10.34 10.02
N GLU A 77 -2.67 10.55 10.07
CA GLU A 77 -3.62 9.81 9.25
C GLU A 77 -3.51 10.22 7.78
N LEU A 78 -3.34 9.24 6.90
CA LEU A 78 -3.20 9.43 5.45
C LEU A 78 -4.47 9.03 4.69
N ILE A 79 -5.13 7.97 5.14
CA ILE A 79 -6.37 7.41 4.58
C ILE A 79 -7.31 7.09 5.73
N LYS A 80 -8.56 7.49 5.57
CA LYS A 80 -9.66 7.11 6.48
C LYS A 80 -10.26 5.78 6.07
N MET A 81 -10.72 5.02 7.06
CA MET A 81 -11.55 3.83 6.86
C MET A 81 -13.00 4.16 7.20
N TYR A 82 -13.91 3.69 6.35
CA TYR A 82 -15.34 3.83 6.51
C TYR A 82 -16.01 2.47 6.53
N SER A 83 -17.11 2.36 7.29
CA SER A 83 -17.93 1.15 7.33
C SER A 83 -18.83 1.03 6.09
N PRO A 84 -19.22 -0.19 5.70
CA PRO A 84 -20.42 -0.39 4.90
C PRO A 84 -21.67 -0.08 5.73
N TYR A 85 -22.84 0.02 5.08
CA TYR A 85 -24.11 0.11 5.84
C TYR A 85 -24.36 -1.14 6.71
N PHE A 86 -23.90 -2.31 6.29
CA PHE A 86 -24.00 -3.58 7.02
C PHE A 86 -23.07 -4.62 6.40
N ASN A 87 -22.69 -5.62 7.19
CA ASN A 87 -22.08 -6.82 6.66
C ASN A 87 -23.15 -7.68 5.98
N ARG A 88 -22.86 -8.17 4.78
CA ARG A 88 -23.79 -9.02 4.04
C ARG A 88 -23.89 -10.40 4.70
N THR A 89 -25.13 -10.78 5.01
CA THR A 89 -25.46 -12.10 5.55
C THR A 89 -26.60 -12.72 4.74
N LEU A 90 -27.01 -13.95 5.05
CA LEU A 90 -28.15 -14.58 4.43
C LEU A 90 -29.48 -13.88 4.77
N GLU A 91 -29.57 -13.27 5.94
CA GLU A 91 -30.75 -12.58 6.43
C GLU A 91 -30.79 -11.09 6.07
N HIS A 92 -29.59 -10.51 5.85
CA HIS A 92 -29.42 -9.09 5.53
C HIS A 92 -28.49 -8.93 4.33
N PHE A 93 -29.06 -8.67 3.16
CA PHE A 93 -28.32 -8.61 1.91
C PHE A 93 -28.84 -7.53 0.97
N CYS A 94 -28.05 -7.21 -0.02
CA CYS A 94 -28.40 -6.37 -1.16
C CYS A 94 -28.11 -7.11 -2.47
N SER A 95 -28.58 -6.57 -3.59
CA SER A 95 -28.39 -7.17 -4.93
C SER A 95 -26.93 -7.20 -5.38
N HIS A 96 -26.08 -6.38 -4.78
CA HIS A 96 -24.65 -6.34 -5.07
C HIS A 96 -23.85 -7.27 -4.16
N MET A 97 -22.59 -7.52 -4.53
CA MET A 97 -21.71 -8.41 -3.77
C MET A 97 -21.43 -7.88 -2.36
N HIS A 98 -21.53 -6.57 -2.13
CA HIS A 98 -21.30 -5.91 -0.85
C HIS A 98 -22.25 -4.71 -0.68
N ALA A 99 -22.54 -4.34 0.56
CA ALA A 99 -23.29 -3.13 0.87
C ALA A 99 -22.45 -1.89 0.56
N PRO A 100 -23.02 -0.77 0.08
CA PRO A 100 -22.28 0.44 -0.19
C PRO A 100 -21.69 1.08 1.08
N CYS A 101 -20.75 2.01 0.86
CA CYS A 101 -20.16 2.82 1.92
C CYS A 101 -21.24 3.62 2.66
N SER A 102 -21.26 3.55 3.98
CA SER A 102 -22.19 4.31 4.81
C SER A 102 -21.80 5.78 4.93
N GLY A 103 -20.53 6.12 4.72
CA GLY A 103 -19.93 7.41 5.04
C GLY A 103 -19.58 7.58 6.52
N GLU A 104 -19.82 6.58 7.36
CA GLU A 104 -19.45 6.60 8.77
C GLU A 104 -17.99 6.23 8.96
N TYR A 105 -17.23 7.15 9.58
CA TYR A 105 -15.82 6.91 9.91
C TYR A 105 -15.69 5.77 10.92
N LEU A 106 -14.86 4.81 10.60
CA LEU A 106 -14.64 3.62 11.40
C LEU A 106 -13.34 3.72 12.21
N SER A 107 -12.24 3.88 11.51
CA SER A 107 -10.90 4.01 12.10
C SER A 107 -9.92 4.58 11.07
N PRO A 108 -8.67 4.91 11.48
CA PRO A 108 -7.63 5.19 10.50
C PRO A 108 -7.36 3.96 9.63
N GLY A 109 -7.26 4.16 8.31
CA GLY A 109 -6.94 3.09 7.36
C GLY A 109 -5.46 3.03 7.01
N MET A 110 -4.79 4.17 6.93
CA MET A 110 -3.35 4.28 6.72
C MET A 110 -2.79 5.42 7.55
N VAL A 111 -1.66 5.18 8.21
CA VAL A 111 -1.04 6.13 9.14
C VAL A 111 0.46 6.16 8.94
N GLU A 112 1.06 7.34 8.97
CA GLU A 112 2.49 7.55 9.05
C GLU A 112 2.90 7.79 10.49
N GLY A 113 3.85 7.00 10.98
CA GLY A 113 4.48 7.13 12.28
C GLY A 113 6.00 7.34 12.18
N ALA A 114 6.66 7.29 13.34
CA ALA A 114 8.09 7.56 13.42
C ALA A 114 8.93 6.53 12.64
N ASP A 115 8.53 5.26 12.60
CA ASP A 115 9.29 4.18 11.95
C ASP A 115 8.82 3.88 10.52
N GLY A 116 7.75 4.49 10.05
CA GLY A 116 7.26 4.28 8.69
C GLY A 116 5.75 4.43 8.54
N ILE A 117 5.20 3.77 7.53
CA ILE A 117 3.76 3.79 7.22
C ILE A 117 3.16 2.43 7.56
N TYR A 118 2.01 2.46 8.21
CA TYR A 118 1.17 1.30 8.44
C TYR A 118 -0.15 1.45 7.67
N CYS A 119 -0.59 0.35 7.07
CA CYS A 119 -1.88 0.23 6.40
C CYS A 119 -2.69 -0.88 7.07
N ALA A 120 -3.90 -0.55 7.54
CA ALA A 120 -4.76 -1.49 8.23
C ALA A 120 -5.27 -2.63 7.35
N TRP A 121 -5.36 -2.41 6.03
CA TRP A 121 -5.76 -3.43 5.06
C TRP A 121 -4.60 -4.33 4.67
N ARG A 122 -4.91 -5.55 4.25
CA ARG A 122 -3.97 -6.49 3.60
C ARG A 122 -3.76 -6.11 2.14
N LEU A 123 -3.31 -4.89 1.90
CA LEU A 123 -3.28 -4.20 0.61
C LEU A 123 -2.57 -4.99 -0.51
N PHE A 124 -1.51 -5.72 -0.17
CA PHE A 124 -0.81 -6.56 -1.14
C PHE A 124 -1.60 -7.81 -1.51
N ALA A 125 -2.39 -8.36 -0.56
CA ALA A 125 -3.29 -9.48 -0.83
C ALA A 125 -4.44 -9.04 -1.73
N ASP A 126 -5.07 -7.90 -1.44
CA ASP A 126 -6.08 -7.27 -2.29
C ASP A 126 -5.57 -7.11 -3.73
N TYR A 127 -4.37 -6.55 -3.89
CA TYR A 127 -3.78 -6.37 -5.22
C TYR A 127 -3.49 -7.69 -5.93
N ALA A 128 -2.99 -8.68 -5.20
CA ALA A 128 -2.69 -10.00 -5.76
C ALA A 128 -3.97 -10.76 -6.13
N HIS A 129 -5.07 -10.52 -5.44
CA HIS A 129 -6.34 -11.19 -5.69
C HIS A 129 -7.13 -10.52 -6.82
N ASP A 130 -7.41 -9.23 -6.68
CA ASP A 130 -8.34 -8.49 -7.54
C ASP A 130 -7.64 -7.69 -8.64
N GLY A 131 -6.38 -7.34 -8.44
CA GLY A 131 -5.56 -6.63 -9.42
C GLY A 131 -6.02 -5.19 -9.69
N ASN A 132 -6.76 -4.57 -8.77
CA ASN A 132 -7.24 -3.21 -8.93
C ASN A 132 -6.07 -2.22 -8.90
N THR A 133 -6.03 -1.32 -9.87
CA THR A 133 -4.95 -0.35 -10.02
C THR A 133 -4.86 0.65 -8.87
N ILE A 134 -5.97 0.90 -8.15
CA ILE A 134 -5.94 1.79 -6.98
C ILE A 134 -5.04 1.24 -5.88
N TYR A 135 -5.07 -0.06 -5.60
CA TYR A 135 -4.21 -0.68 -4.59
C TYR A 135 -2.73 -0.49 -4.92
N ARG A 136 -2.37 -0.70 -6.19
CA ARG A 136 -1.01 -0.40 -6.68
C ARG A 136 -0.65 1.08 -6.48
N ASN A 137 -1.56 1.99 -6.80
CA ASN A 137 -1.31 3.42 -6.68
C ASN A 137 -1.11 3.82 -5.21
N VAL A 138 -1.90 3.27 -4.29
CA VAL A 138 -1.72 3.49 -2.84
C VAL A 138 -0.36 2.96 -2.38
N ILE A 139 0.03 1.74 -2.80
CA ILE A 139 1.33 1.15 -2.48
C ILE A 139 2.47 2.05 -3.00
N CYS A 140 2.39 2.47 -4.25
CA CYS A 140 3.40 3.34 -4.85
C CYS A 140 3.48 4.69 -4.15
N GLY A 141 2.34 5.30 -3.83
CA GLY A 141 2.27 6.56 -3.09
C GLY A 141 2.93 6.47 -1.72
N ALA A 142 2.61 5.43 -0.95
CA ALA A 142 3.23 5.18 0.35
C ALA A 142 4.76 4.97 0.23
N LEU A 143 5.22 4.20 -0.75
CA LEU A 143 6.64 4.00 -0.99
C LEU A 143 7.34 5.29 -1.42
N ASP A 144 6.69 6.13 -2.21
CA ASP A 144 7.23 7.42 -2.63
C ASP A 144 7.40 8.38 -1.46
N MET A 145 6.43 8.42 -0.54
CA MET A 145 6.54 9.17 0.71
C MET A 145 7.71 8.68 1.56
N LEU A 146 7.84 7.37 1.78
CA LEU A 146 8.91 6.78 2.57
C LEU A 146 10.30 7.00 1.97
N LEU A 147 10.40 7.08 0.64
CA LEU A 147 11.66 7.35 -0.06
C LEU A 147 12.06 8.83 -0.05
N ASP A 148 11.15 9.73 0.33
CA ASP A 148 11.41 11.17 0.49
C ASP A 148 12.27 11.73 -0.66
N ASN A 149 11.84 11.53 -1.90
CA ASN A 149 12.57 11.93 -3.12
C ASN A 149 14.02 11.40 -3.26
N LYS A 150 14.44 10.45 -2.41
CA LYS A 150 15.79 9.81 -2.48
C LYS A 150 15.85 8.67 -3.49
N LYS A 151 14.92 8.61 -4.44
CA LYS A 151 14.96 7.65 -5.54
C LYS A 151 16.26 7.80 -6.33
N LYS A 152 17.00 6.69 -6.46
CA LYS A 152 18.27 6.66 -7.22
C LYS A 152 18.06 6.75 -8.71
N ILE A 153 16.89 6.39 -9.20
CA ILE A 153 16.52 6.44 -10.61
C ILE A 153 15.20 7.20 -10.71
N LYS A 154 15.16 8.19 -11.58
CA LYS A 154 13.94 8.83 -12.05
C LYS A 154 13.86 8.62 -13.56
N THR A 155 12.76 8.11 -14.06
CA THR A 155 12.53 7.87 -15.48
C THR A 155 11.09 8.21 -15.85
N ASN A 156 10.90 8.65 -17.06
CA ASN A 156 9.59 8.80 -17.69
C ASN A 156 9.18 7.57 -18.50
N LEU A 157 9.95 6.48 -18.38
CA LEU A 157 9.54 5.22 -19.00
C LEU A 157 8.17 4.83 -18.46
N TYR A 158 7.32 4.41 -19.37
CA TYR A 158 5.95 4.09 -19.07
C TYR A 158 5.82 2.99 -18.00
N ARG A 159 4.67 2.96 -17.29
CA ARG A 159 4.43 2.13 -16.08
C ARG A 159 4.76 0.64 -16.24
N GLN A 160 4.73 0.11 -17.46
CA GLN A 160 5.07 -1.28 -17.77
C GLN A 160 6.54 -1.48 -18.13
N GLY A 161 7.33 -0.41 -18.10
CA GLY A 161 8.76 -0.52 -18.23
C GLY A 161 9.38 -1.06 -16.95
N ILE A 162 10.21 -2.09 -17.09
CA ILE A 162 11.05 -2.56 -15.98
C ILE A 162 12.40 -1.85 -16.07
N VAL A 163 12.75 -1.14 -15.00
CA VAL A 163 14.02 -0.42 -14.91
C VAL A 163 14.88 -1.07 -13.85
N THR A 164 16.06 -1.51 -14.22
CA THR A 164 17.03 -2.14 -13.30
C THR A 164 18.37 -1.44 -13.41
N LEU A 165 18.91 -0.98 -12.28
CA LEU A 165 20.25 -0.40 -12.19
C LEU A 165 21.19 -1.35 -11.46
N ALA A 166 22.19 -1.85 -12.17
CA ALA A 166 23.26 -2.66 -11.60
C ALA A 166 24.55 -1.82 -11.41
N LYS A 167 25.18 -1.97 -10.26
CA LYS A 167 26.50 -1.39 -9.95
C LYS A 167 27.54 -2.50 -10.00
N GLN A 168 28.58 -2.34 -10.80
CA GLN A 168 29.65 -3.31 -10.97
C GLN A 168 31.01 -2.66 -10.69
N LYS A 169 31.92 -3.43 -10.09
CA LYS A 169 33.33 -3.10 -10.12
C LYS A 169 33.87 -3.42 -11.50
N TYR A 170 34.57 -2.49 -12.11
CA TYR A 170 35.16 -2.66 -13.44
C TYR A 170 36.56 -2.03 -13.47
N ASN A 171 37.59 -2.86 -13.64
CA ASN A 171 38.99 -2.47 -13.53
C ASN A 171 39.23 -1.70 -12.19
N SER A 172 39.77 -0.46 -12.27
CA SER A 172 40.00 0.41 -11.12
C SER A 172 38.82 1.31 -10.74
N GLY A 173 37.67 1.13 -11.41
CA GLY A 173 36.52 2.02 -11.26
C GLY A 173 35.19 1.32 -10.95
N THR A 174 34.11 2.10 -11.04
CA THR A 174 32.76 1.64 -10.92
C THR A 174 32.01 1.87 -12.23
N ARG A 175 31.31 0.83 -12.70
CA ARG A 175 30.40 0.91 -13.83
C ARG A 175 28.95 0.76 -13.34
N TYR A 176 28.06 1.58 -13.91
CA TYR A 176 26.61 1.42 -13.75
C TYR A 176 26.03 0.92 -15.06
N VAL A 177 25.17 -0.08 -14.98
CA VAL A 177 24.44 -0.64 -16.12
C VAL A 177 22.96 -0.45 -15.86
N LEU A 178 22.30 0.33 -16.72
CA LEU A 178 20.88 0.56 -16.68
C LEU A 178 20.22 -0.36 -17.73
N HIS A 179 19.34 -1.25 -17.27
CA HIS A 179 18.48 -2.06 -18.13
C HIS A 179 17.09 -1.44 -18.13
N MET A 180 16.55 -1.23 -19.30
CA MET A 180 15.20 -0.71 -19.51
C MET A 180 14.46 -1.67 -20.42
N LEU A 181 13.47 -2.38 -19.89
CA LEU A 181 12.60 -3.27 -20.66
C LEU A 181 11.27 -2.55 -20.90
N TYR A 182 10.90 -2.49 -22.17
CA TYR A 182 9.66 -1.85 -22.61
C TYR A 182 8.58 -2.89 -22.89
N ALA A 183 7.32 -2.53 -22.62
CA ALA A 183 6.16 -3.38 -22.89
C ALA A 183 6.21 -4.77 -22.24
N SER A 184 6.81 -4.87 -21.05
CA SER A 184 6.76 -6.12 -20.29
C SER A 184 5.33 -6.39 -19.80
N PRO A 185 4.80 -7.61 -19.98
CA PRO A 185 3.50 -7.96 -19.43
C PRO A 185 3.49 -7.79 -17.91
N VAL A 186 2.39 -7.25 -17.41
CA VAL A 186 2.15 -7.09 -15.97
C VAL A 186 1.11 -8.10 -15.53
N LYS A 187 1.46 -8.93 -14.55
CA LYS A 187 0.49 -9.79 -13.89
C LYS A 187 -0.24 -8.99 -12.83
N ARG A 188 -1.56 -8.95 -12.94
CA ARG A 188 -2.46 -8.18 -12.08
C ARG A 188 -3.61 -9.08 -11.65
N GLY A 189 -3.79 -9.26 -10.35
CA GLY A 189 -4.74 -10.24 -9.83
C GLY A 189 -4.36 -11.69 -10.16
N LYS A 190 -5.27 -12.61 -9.90
CA LYS A 190 -5.02 -14.06 -10.07
C LYS A 190 -4.78 -14.50 -11.51
N ASN A 191 -5.54 -13.93 -12.46
CA ASN A 191 -5.63 -14.45 -13.81
C ASN A 191 -5.48 -13.37 -14.89
N ILE A 192 -5.02 -12.18 -14.54
CA ILE A 192 -4.88 -11.08 -15.48
C ILE A 192 -3.41 -10.88 -15.81
N GLU A 193 -3.05 -11.09 -17.07
CA GLU A 193 -1.76 -10.73 -17.62
C GLU A 193 -2.00 -9.80 -18.81
N VAL A 194 -1.55 -8.57 -18.69
CA VAL A 194 -1.86 -7.50 -19.64
C VAL A 194 -0.62 -6.70 -20.02
N ILE A 195 -0.63 -6.17 -21.23
CA ILE A 195 0.11 -4.99 -21.61
C ILE A 195 -0.89 -3.84 -21.61
N GLU A 196 -0.87 -3.02 -20.57
CA GLU A 196 -1.92 -2.03 -20.31
C GLU A 196 -1.91 -0.90 -21.35
N ASP A 197 -0.71 -0.51 -21.81
CA ASP A 197 -0.53 0.58 -22.74
C ASP A 197 0.86 0.52 -23.40
N LEU A 198 0.98 1.00 -24.60
CA LEU A 198 2.20 1.03 -25.41
C LEU A 198 2.43 2.42 -26.00
N PRO A 199 2.72 3.44 -25.16
CA PRO A 199 2.98 4.76 -25.70
C PRO A 199 4.27 4.76 -26.51
N GLU A 200 4.31 5.62 -27.52
CA GLU A 200 5.51 5.83 -28.32
C GLU A 200 6.66 6.34 -27.43
N ILE A 201 7.86 5.81 -27.68
CA ILE A 201 9.08 6.27 -27.03
C ILE A 201 9.80 7.22 -27.99
N TYR A 202 9.92 8.47 -27.57
CA TYR A 202 10.70 9.47 -28.29
C TYR A 202 12.09 9.60 -27.64
N ASN A 203 13.12 9.69 -28.49
CA ASN A 203 14.51 9.95 -28.07
C ASN A 203 14.73 11.45 -27.82
#